data_e780808f0db6bcc7a74d89846e907c35
#
_entry.id   e780808f0db6bcc7a74d89846e907c35
#
_cell.length_a   1.000
_cell.length_b   1.000
_cell.length_c   1.000
_cell.angle_alpha   90.00
_cell.angle_beta   90.00
_cell.angle_gamma   90.00
#
_symmetry.space_group_name_H-M   'P 1'
#
loop_
_entity.id
_entity.type
_entity.pdbx_description
1 polymer ?
#
loop_
_entity_poly.entity_id
_entity_poly.type
_entity_poly.pdbx_seq_one_letter_code
_entity_poly.pdbx_strand_id
1 'polypeptide(L)'
;QNGKLKVMTTFYPVYDFTKNIVGDEGTVDLLIGAGSEPHEYELSAKGRAMIQDSDVFVYENENMETWVPNLLKSMKDKKTKVIDATKGMVLLPGLEEEHEHEGGEEHHHEYDPHLWLSPHRAMKMVESIRDQLVAAYPDKKKTFEKNAQAYLKKLQALDQAYQDGLKDAKQKNFVTQHAAFRYLALDYGLNQVAISGISPDSEPSAARLRELTEYIKKNEIKVIYFEENASKSLAKTLSSEAGVELAVLNPLESLTDQEMKDGEDYVSVMKENLKALEKTTSQAGKDIQPEHEEETKTVQKGYFEDNQVKDRSLENYA
;
A
#
# COMPACT_ATOMS: atom_id res chain seq x y z
N GLN A 1 -9.14 18.38 28.38
CA GLN A 1 -8.62 17.94 28.89
C GLN A 1 -8.91 16.51 29.00
N ASN A 2 -9.11 16.08 29.98
CA ASN A 2 -9.76 15.03 30.60
C ASN A 2 -10.07 13.80 29.77
N GLY A 3 -9.09 13.01 29.45
CA GLY A 3 -9.23 11.72 28.86
C GLY A 3 -9.25 11.67 27.32
N LYS A 4 -9.15 12.81 26.64
CA LYS A 4 -9.00 12.83 25.18
C LYS A 4 -7.56 12.59 24.80
N LEU A 5 -7.34 11.60 23.94
CA LEU A 5 -6.02 11.21 23.49
C LEU A 5 -5.51 12.11 22.38
N LYS A 6 -4.20 12.35 22.37
CA LYS A 6 -3.49 12.90 21.22
C LYS A 6 -2.76 11.77 20.51
N VAL A 7 -3.20 11.47 19.31
CA VAL A 7 -2.66 10.36 18.53
C VAL A 7 -1.97 10.91 17.28
N MET A 8 -0.70 10.56 17.11
CA MET A 8 0.08 10.91 15.92
C MET A 8 0.20 9.68 15.04
N THR A 9 -0.14 9.82 13.76
CA THR A 9 0.00 8.77 12.76
C THR A 9 0.96 9.21 11.65
N THR A 10 1.56 8.27 10.96
CA THR A 10 2.62 8.55 10.00
C THR A 10 2.10 8.99 8.63
N PHE A 11 1.40 8.12 7.93
CA PHE A 11 0.88 8.44 6.59
C PHE A 11 -0.55 7.93 6.42
N TYR A 12 -1.16 8.18 5.27
CA TYR A 12 -2.61 8.19 5.12
C TYR A 12 -3.34 6.93 5.58
N PRO A 13 -2.99 5.70 5.16
CA PRO A 13 -3.79 4.53 5.56
C PRO A 13 -3.77 4.31 7.07
N VAL A 14 -2.64 4.50 7.72
CA VAL A 14 -2.52 4.40 9.18
C VAL A 14 -3.38 5.45 9.86
N TYR A 15 -3.39 6.67 9.32
CA TYR A 15 -4.23 7.76 9.80
C TYR A 15 -5.72 7.40 9.70
N ASP A 16 -6.17 6.94 8.55
CA ASP A 16 -7.57 6.63 8.32
C ASP A 16 -8.05 5.48 9.22
N PHE A 17 -7.27 4.41 9.29
CA PHE A 17 -7.59 3.27 10.17
C PHE A 17 -7.67 3.69 11.64
N THR A 18 -6.67 4.42 12.11
CA THR A 18 -6.59 4.86 13.51
C THR A 18 -7.72 5.82 13.86
N LYS A 19 -8.01 6.77 12.97
CA LYS A 19 -9.09 7.73 13.17
C LYS A 19 -10.45 7.04 13.33
N ASN A 20 -10.70 6.01 12.53
CA ASN A 20 -11.95 5.25 12.63
C ASN A 20 -12.09 4.47 13.94
N ILE A 21 -10.97 4.07 14.54
CA ILE A 21 -10.98 3.36 15.83
C ILE A 21 -11.11 4.34 16.99
N VAL A 22 -10.33 5.40 16.97
CA VAL A 22 -10.27 6.38 18.06
C VAL A 22 -11.59 7.17 18.17
N GLY A 23 -12.16 7.59 17.05
CA GLY A 23 -13.41 8.37 17.05
C GLY A 23 -13.30 9.59 17.94
N ASP A 24 -14.31 9.79 18.77
CA ASP A 24 -14.41 10.95 19.68
C ASP A 24 -13.53 10.83 20.93
N GLU A 25 -12.83 9.72 21.13
CA GLU A 25 -11.93 9.51 22.27
C GLU A 25 -10.63 10.31 22.16
N GLY A 26 -10.35 10.90 21.03
CA GLY A 26 -9.15 11.68 20.85
C GLY A 26 -9.09 12.43 19.53
N THR A 27 -7.97 13.11 19.32
CA THR A 27 -7.63 13.71 18.04
C THR A 27 -6.54 12.87 17.38
N VAL A 28 -6.69 12.63 16.09
CA VAL A 28 -5.72 11.86 15.31
C VAL A 28 -5.12 12.79 14.26
N ASP A 29 -3.81 12.94 14.31
CA ASP A 29 -3.06 13.81 13.41
C ASP A 29 -2.20 13.00 12.44
N LEU A 30 -1.94 13.59 11.29
CA LEU A 30 -1.18 12.99 10.20
C LEU A 30 0.18 13.70 10.10
N LEU A 31 1.27 12.94 10.27
CA LEU A 31 2.63 13.49 10.23
C LEU A 31 3.08 13.79 8.79
N ILE A 32 2.84 12.86 7.88
CA ILE A 32 3.29 12.93 6.48
C ILE A 32 2.09 13.25 5.62
N GLY A 33 1.93 14.52 5.28
CA GLY A 33 0.81 14.98 4.46
C GLY A 33 1.01 14.76 2.96
N ALA A 34 0.01 15.19 2.19
CA ALA A 34 0.06 15.15 0.74
C ALA A 34 1.25 15.97 0.21
N GLY A 35 1.86 15.47 -0.86
CA GLY A 35 3.04 16.09 -1.47
C GLY A 35 4.38 15.61 -0.92
N SER A 36 4.37 14.84 0.16
CA SER A 36 5.56 14.17 0.68
C SER A 36 5.49 12.68 0.38
N GLU A 37 6.61 12.11 -0.08
CA GLU A 37 6.73 10.69 -0.37
C GLU A 37 7.05 9.94 0.92
N PRO A 38 6.18 9.04 1.44
CA PRO A 38 6.42 8.36 2.71
C PRO A 38 7.70 7.51 2.73
N HIS A 39 8.06 6.90 1.59
CA HIS A 39 9.28 6.09 1.49
C HIS A 39 10.56 6.91 1.67
N GLU A 40 10.53 8.19 1.32
CA GLU A 40 11.68 9.09 1.34
C GLU A 40 11.63 10.10 2.47
N TYR A 41 10.60 10.02 3.30
CA TYR A 41 10.40 10.96 4.39
C TYR A 41 11.54 10.89 5.40
N GLU A 42 12.10 12.05 5.74
CA GLU A 42 13.08 12.20 6.80
C GLU A 42 12.44 12.93 7.99
N LEU A 43 12.58 12.33 9.17
CA LEU A 43 11.96 12.89 10.37
C LEU A 43 12.67 14.19 10.79
N SER A 44 11.92 15.30 10.76
CA SER A 44 12.42 16.59 11.22
C SER A 44 12.46 16.67 12.75
N ALA A 45 13.20 17.64 13.28
CA ALA A 45 13.19 17.91 14.72
C ALA A 45 11.77 18.27 15.20
N LYS A 46 11.02 19.02 14.41
CA LYS A 46 9.62 19.36 14.70
C LYS A 46 8.74 18.12 14.72
N GLY A 47 8.88 17.24 13.74
CA GLY A 47 8.13 15.98 13.67
C GLY A 47 8.42 15.10 14.87
N ARG A 48 9.68 14.98 15.26
CA ARG A 48 10.11 14.25 16.47
C ARG A 48 9.44 14.80 17.72
N ALA A 49 9.43 16.12 17.88
CA ALA A 49 8.78 16.77 19.02
C ALA A 49 7.28 16.49 19.05
N MET A 50 6.61 16.56 17.90
CA MET A 50 5.18 16.26 17.78
C MET A 50 4.85 14.82 18.19
N ILE A 51 5.70 13.87 17.81
CA ILE A 51 5.53 12.47 18.21
C ILE A 51 5.72 12.32 19.73
N GLN A 52 6.78 12.93 20.28
CA GLN A 52 7.08 12.84 21.70
C GLN A 52 6.04 13.52 22.59
N ASP A 53 5.34 14.53 22.08
CA ASP A 53 4.26 15.24 22.78
C ASP A 53 2.92 14.53 22.64
N SER A 54 2.80 13.50 21.82
CA SER A 54 1.57 12.74 21.66
C SER A 54 1.44 11.63 22.72
N ASP A 55 0.22 11.22 23.00
CA ASP A 55 -0.06 10.08 23.88
C ASP A 55 0.21 8.76 23.20
N VAL A 56 -0.07 8.70 21.91
CA VAL A 56 0.06 7.50 21.08
C VAL A 56 0.71 7.88 19.75
N PHE A 57 1.66 7.04 19.32
CA PHE A 57 2.27 7.13 17.99
C PHE A 57 2.00 5.83 17.25
N VAL A 58 1.37 5.92 16.08
CA VAL A 58 1.04 4.76 15.24
C VAL A 58 1.81 4.86 13.93
N TYR A 59 2.59 3.85 13.63
CA TYR A 59 3.30 3.72 12.35
C TYR A 59 2.92 2.40 11.68
N GLU A 60 3.21 2.28 10.39
CA GLU A 60 2.80 1.10 9.62
C GLU A 60 3.77 -0.06 9.81
N ASN A 61 5.05 0.17 9.47
CA ASN A 61 6.06 -0.89 9.49
C ASN A 61 7.45 -0.26 9.35
N GLU A 62 8.46 -0.82 10.02
CA GLU A 62 9.83 -0.30 9.95
C GLU A 62 10.44 -0.36 8.54
N ASN A 63 9.89 -1.17 7.64
CA ASN A 63 10.31 -1.20 6.24
C ASN A 63 9.73 -0.05 5.43
N MET A 64 8.70 0.61 5.93
CA MET A 64 8.13 1.82 5.34
C MET A 64 8.70 3.07 5.99
N GLU A 65 8.51 3.19 7.30
CA GLU A 65 9.04 4.30 8.09
C GLU A 65 10.41 3.89 8.66
N THR A 66 11.41 3.91 7.82
CA THR A 66 12.77 3.41 8.14
C THR A 66 13.46 4.19 9.26
N TRP A 67 12.96 5.38 9.56
CA TRP A 67 13.47 6.25 10.63
C TRP A 67 12.93 5.87 12.02
N VAL A 68 11.92 5.00 12.09
CA VAL A 68 11.26 4.64 13.36
C VAL A 68 12.21 3.92 14.33
N PRO A 69 13.02 2.93 13.94
CA PRO A 69 13.89 2.26 14.90
C PRO A 69 14.82 3.24 15.65
N ASN A 70 15.39 4.22 14.97
CA ASN A 70 16.24 5.23 15.61
C ASN A 70 15.44 6.16 16.53
N LEU A 71 14.23 6.54 16.11
CA LEU A 71 13.35 7.34 16.95
C LEU A 71 13.03 6.63 18.25
N LEU A 72 12.66 5.36 18.20
CA LEU A 72 12.26 4.57 19.36
C LEU A 72 13.40 4.44 20.38
N LYS A 73 14.64 4.38 19.93
CA LYS A 73 15.81 4.39 20.83
C LYS A 73 15.87 5.65 21.66
N SER A 74 15.48 6.79 21.09
CA SER A 74 15.47 8.08 21.78
C SER A 74 14.25 8.29 22.67
N MET A 75 13.25 7.40 22.58
CA MET A 75 11.97 7.52 23.27
C MET A 75 11.80 6.54 24.44
N LYS A 76 12.84 5.81 24.84
CA LYS A 76 12.75 4.78 25.90
C LYS A 76 12.15 5.27 27.21
N ASP A 77 12.40 6.53 27.57
CA ASP A 77 11.94 7.12 28.81
C ASP A 77 10.68 7.98 28.65
N LYS A 78 10.07 7.97 27.46
CA LYS A 78 8.86 8.75 27.18
C LYS A 78 7.60 7.96 27.44
N LYS A 79 6.53 8.66 27.79
CA LYS A 79 5.23 8.05 28.10
C LYS A 79 4.41 7.71 26.86
N THR A 80 4.85 8.09 25.67
CA THR A 80 4.15 7.83 24.42
C THR A 80 4.02 6.33 24.18
N LYS A 81 2.79 5.87 23.94
CA LYS A 81 2.53 4.49 23.56
C LYS A 81 2.80 4.34 22.07
N VAL A 82 3.60 3.38 21.69
CA VAL A 82 4.00 3.14 20.31
C VAL A 82 3.25 1.94 19.76
N ILE A 83 2.59 2.11 18.61
CA ILE A 83 1.82 1.05 17.95
C ILE A 83 2.41 0.81 16.56
N ASP A 84 2.80 -0.44 16.33
CA ASP A 84 3.16 -0.99 15.02
C ASP A 84 1.89 -1.61 14.42
N ALA A 85 1.37 -1.02 13.34
CA ALA A 85 0.11 -1.43 12.75
C ALA A 85 0.17 -2.85 12.13
N THR A 86 1.36 -3.33 11.80
CA THR A 86 1.56 -4.65 11.18
C THR A 86 2.17 -5.67 12.14
N LYS A 87 2.13 -5.37 13.43
CA LYS A 87 2.68 -6.26 14.46
C LYS A 87 2.14 -7.68 14.33
N GLY A 88 3.04 -8.65 14.23
CA GLY A 88 2.70 -10.05 14.11
C GLY A 88 2.27 -10.51 12.73
N MET A 89 2.23 -9.61 11.75
CA MET A 89 1.88 -9.97 10.37
C MET A 89 3.10 -10.49 9.61
N VAL A 90 2.85 -11.42 8.69
CA VAL A 90 3.89 -11.98 7.83
C VAL A 90 4.10 -11.06 6.63
N LEU A 91 5.35 -10.73 6.35
CA LEU A 91 5.73 -9.84 5.25
C LEU A 91 6.34 -10.63 4.10
N LEU A 92 6.02 -10.21 2.87
CA LEU A 92 6.70 -10.68 1.67
C LEU A 92 8.12 -10.12 1.63
N PRO A 93 9.10 -10.89 1.12
CA PRO A 93 10.43 -10.33 0.87
C PRO A 93 10.34 -9.14 -0.07
N GLY A 94 11.21 -8.15 0.16
CA GLY A 94 11.31 -7.01 -0.73
C GLY A 94 11.78 -7.42 -2.11
N LEU A 95 11.29 -6.74 -3.14
CA LEU A 95 11.84 -6.89 -4.48
C LEU A 95 13.11 -6.06 -4.58
N GLU A 96 14.17 -6.66 -5.12
CA GLU A 96 15.29 -5.88 -5.59
C GLU A 96 14.82 -5.16 -6.85
N GLU A 97 14.38 -3.93 -6.68
CA GLU A 97 14.16 -3.06 -7.82
C GLU A 97 15.54 -2.64 -8.30
N GLU A 98 15.92 -3.08 -9.52
CA GLU A 98 17.07 -2.49 -10.20
C GLU A 98 16.71 -1.05 -10.56
N HIS A 99 16.89 -0.17 -9.59
CA HIS A 99 16.80 1.25 -9.84
C HIS A 99 18.16 1.74 -10.26
N GLU A 100 18.33 1.94 -11.55
CA GLU A 100 19.26 2.91 -12.05
C GLU A 100 18.75 4.30 -11.67
N HIS A 101 18.74 4.60 -10.38
CA HIS A 101 18.61 5.97 -9.95
C HIS A 101 19.96 6.66 -10.14
N GLU A 102 20.01 7.58 -11.07
CA GLU A 102 21.04 8.60 -11.10
C GLU A 102 20.97 9.34 -9.76
N GLY A 103 21.75 8.89 -8.78
CA GLY A 103 21.76 9.51 -7.46
C GLY A 103 22.10 8.59 -6.29
N GLY A 104 22.21 7.29 -6.50
CA GLY A 104 22.87 6.36 -5.59
C GLY A 104 22.18 6.05 -4.28
N GLU A 105 20.92 6.38 -4.08
CA GLU A 105 20.16 5.89 -2.93
C GLU A 105 19.29 4.71 -3.37
N GLU A 106 19.77 3.52 -3.02
CA GLU A 106 19.01 2.29 -3.18
C GLU A 106 17.96 2.24 -2.08
N HIS A 107 16.67 2.30 -2.48
CA HIS A 107 15.58 2.00 -1.57
C HIS A 107 15.45 0.49 -1.44
N HIS A 108 16.30 -0.09 -0.57
CA HIS A 108 16.18 -1.48 -0.19
C HIS A 108 15.16 -1.60 0.93
N HIS A 109 13.99 -2.12 0.59
CA HIS A 109 13.12 -2.69 1.59
C HIS A 109 13.49 -4.17 1.72
N GLU A 110 13.96 -4.58 2.89
CA GLU A 110 14.19 -5.99 3.17
C GLU A 110 12.89 -6.78 3.00
N TYR A 111 11.78 -6.18 3.40
CA TYR A 111 10.44 -6.72 3.23
C TYR A 111 9.53 -5.70 2.55
N ASP A 112 8.51 -6.20 1.85
CA ASP A 112 7.52 -5.36 1.18
C ASP A 112 6.53 -4.82 2.22
N PRO A 113 6.43 -3.49 2.39
CA PRO A 113 5.56 -2.91 3.41
C PRO A 113 4.12 -2.63 2.98
N HIS A 114 3.74 -2.90 1.73
CA HIS A 114 2.47 -2.44 1.14
C HIS A 114 1.26 -3.31 1.52
N LEU A 115 1.18 -3.74 2.78
CA LEU A 115 0.10 -4.61 3.27
C LEU A 115 -1.29 -3.98 3.18
N TRP A 116 -1.39 -2.66 3.40
CA TRP A 116 -2.68 -1.96 3.42
C TRP A 116 -3.42 -2.03 2.08
N LEU A 117 -2.73 -2.33 0.99
CA LEU A 117 -3.35 -2.40 -0.34
C LEU A 117 -4.13 -3.69 -0.59
N SER A 118 -4.06 -4.65 0.33
CA SER A 118 -4.98 -5.77 0.36
C SER A 118 -6.06 -5.51 1.41
N PRO A 119 -7.34 -5.40 1.03
CA PRO A 119 -8.43 -5.24 2.01
C PRO A 119 -8.44 -6.31 3.09
N HIS A 120 -8.12 -7.54 2.73
CA HIS A 120 -8.01 -8.64 3.70
C HIS A 120 -6.97 -8.35 4.78
N ARG A 121 -5.80 -7.87 4.38
CA ARG A 121 -4.71 -7.54 5.33
C ARG A 121 -4.98 -6.23 6.07
N ALA A 122 -5.68 -5.29 5.43
CA ALA A 122 -6.11 -4.05 6.10
C ALA A 122 -6.98 -4.36 7.33
N MET A 123 -7.85 -5.37 7.25
CA MET A 123 -8.63 -5.80 8.42
C MET A 123 -7.73 -6.27 9.57
N LYS A 124 -6.66 -7.01 9.27
CA LYS A 124 -5.69 -7.44 10.27
C LYS A 124 -4.98 -6.26 10.91
N MET A 125 -4.64 -5.25 10.11
CA MET A 125 -4.02 -4.02 10.61
C MET A 125 -4.95 -3.27 11.55
N VAL A 126 -6.23 -3.14 11.20
CA VAL A 126 -7.24 -2.49 12.04
C VAL A 126 -7.41 -3.24 13.35
N GLU A 127 -7.50 -4.57 13.30
CA GLU A 127 -7.60 -5.41 14.50
C GLU A 127 -6.37 -5.23 15.40
N SER A 128 -5.18 -5.17 14.81
CA SER A 128 -3.93 -5.00 15.56
C SER A 128 -3.87 -3.62 16.23
N ILE A 129 -4.22 -2.56 15.51
CA ILE A 129 -4.27 -1.21 16.07
C ILE A 129 -5.27 -1.16 17.23
N ARG A 130 -6.47 -1.72 17.02
CA ARG A 130 -7.50 -1.82 18.07
C ARG A 130 -6.98 -2.51 19.32
N ASP A 131 -6.40 -3.68 19.16
CA ASP A 131 -5.93 -4.49 20.28
C ASP A 131 -4.83 -3.79 21.07
N GLN A 132 -3.92 -3.13 20.38
CA GLN A 132 -2.84 -2.36 21.01
C GLN A 132 -3.38 -1.11 21.73
N LEU A 133 -4.38 -0.44 21.15
CA LEU A 133 -5.03 0.70 21.81
C LEU A 133 -5.80 0.25 23.06
N VAL A 134 -6.50 -0.87 23.00
CA VAL A 134 -7.23 -1.44 24.13
C VAL A 134 -6.25 -1.83 25.25
N ALA A 135 -5.14 -2.44 24.90
CA ALA A 135 -4.11 -2.81 25.88
C ALA A 135 -3.53 -1.58 26.60
N ALA A 136 -3.33 -0.48 25.85
CA ALA A 136 -2.80 0.76 26.41
C ALA A 136 -3.85 1.53 27.22
N TYR A 137 -5.12 1.46 26.84
CA TYR A 137 -6.23 2.21 27.45
C TYR A 137 -7.43 1.29 27.70
N PRO A 138 -7.35 0.38 28.69
CA PRO A 138 -8.42 -0.59 28.96
C PRO A 138 -9.77 0.05 29.28
N ASP A 139 -9.77 1.27 29.86
CA ASP A 139 -10.99 2.03 30.19
C ASP A 139 -11.74 2.47 28.92
N LYS A 140 -11.09 2.51 27.76
CA LYS A 140 -11.69 2.88 26.48
C LYS A 140 -12.02 1.67 25.58
N LYS A 141 -11.84 0.47 26.09
CA LYS A 141 -12.03 -0.79 25.36
C LYS A 141 -13.36 -0.86 24.63
N LYS A 142 -14.45 -0.54 25.32
CA LYS A 142 -15.81 -0.63 24.77
C LYS A 142 -15.98 0.27 23.55
N THR A 143 -15.48 1.49 23.61
CA THR A 143 -15.57 2.45 22.50
C THR A 143 -14.69 2.02 21.33
N PHE A 144 -13.44 1.65 21.61
CA PHE A 144 -12.52 1.22 20.57
C PHE A 144 -13.02 -0.03 19.83
N GLU A 145 -13.53 -1.01 20.56
CA GLU A 145 -14.08 -2.22 19.96
C GLU A 145 -15.33 -1.94 19.12
N LYS A 146 -16.20 -1.08 19.60
CA LYS A 146 -17.41 -0.68 18.86
C LYS A 146 -17.05 0.03 17.56
N ASN A 147 -16.15 1.00 17.64
CA ASN A 147 -15.70 1.77 16.48
C ASN A 147 -14.99 0.87 15.46
N ALA A 148 -14.09 0.03 15.94
CA ALA A 148 -13.36 -0.90 15.08
C ALA A 148 -14.31 -1.90 14.40
N GLN A 149 -15.31 -2.40 15.11
CA GLN A 149 -16.29 -3.32 14.53
C GLN A 149 -17.08 -2.65 13.39
N ALA A 150 -17.48 -1.40 13.58
CA ALA A 150 -18.21 -0.65 12.54
C ALA A 150 -17.34 -0.47 11.29
N TYR A 151 -16.06 -0.14 11.47
CA TYR A 151 -15.13 0.02 10.35
C TYR A 151 -14.77 -1.32 9.69
N LEU A 152 -14.55 -2.36 10.50
CA LEU A 152 -14.27 -3.71 9.99
C LEU A 152 -15.41 -4.26 9.11
N LYS A 153 -16.66 -3.89 9.40
CA LYS A 153 -17.77 -4.26 8.52
C LYS A 153 -17.63 -3.64 7.13
N LYS A 154 -17.19 -2.39 7.07
CA LYS A 154 -16.92 -1.73 5.77
C LYS A 154 -15.78 -2.42 5.03
N LEU A 155 -14.71 -2.81 5.74
CA LEU A 155 -13.59 -3.53 5.15
C LEU A 155 -13.98 -4.94 4.72
N GLN A 156 -14.83 -5.63 5.47
CA GLN A 156 -15.36 -6.93 5.05
C GLN A 156 -16.17 -6.83 3.76
N ALA A 157 -17.00 -5.80 3.64
CA ALA A 157 -17.74 -5.55 2.40
C ALA A 157 -16.80 -5.25 1.23
N LEU A 158 -15.75 -4.49 1.48
CA LEU A 158 -14.72 -4.20 0.47
C LEU A 158 -13.97 -5.47 0.07
N ASP A 159 -13.55 -6.28 1.02
CA ASP A 159 -12.89 -7.57 0.78
C ASP A 159 -13.79 -8.48 -0.07
N GLN A 160 -15.07 -8.56 0.28
CA GLN A 160 -16.03 -9.38 -0.47
C GLN A 160 -16.21 -8.85 -1.89
N ALA A 161 -16.24 -7.53 -2.08
CA ALA A 161 -16.32 -6.92 -3.41
C ALA A 161 -15.11 -7.27 -4.27
N TYR A 162 -13.90 -7.27 -3.68
CA TYR A 162 -12.69 -7.70 -4.37
C TYR A 162 -12.74 -9.18 -4.73
N GLN A 163 -13.16 -10.03 -3.80
CA GLN A 163 -13.31 -11.47 -4.07
C GLN A 163 -14.30 -11.70 -5.21
N ASP A 164 -15.49 -11.13 -5.13
CA ASP A 164 -16.54 -11.32 -6.13
C ASP A 164 -16.17 -10.74 -7.50
N GLY A 165 -15.55 -9.56 -7.49
CA GLY A 165 -15.18 -8.88 -8.72
C GLY A 165 -14.00 -9.49 -9.46
N LEU A 166 -13.13 -10.22 -8.77
CA LEU A 166 -11.88 -10.72 -9.33
C LEU A 166 -11.82 -12.25 -9.46
N LYS A 167 -12.75 -12.99 -8.85
CA LYS A 167 -12.72 -14.46 -8.84
C LYS A 167 -12.79 -15.11 -10.22
N ASP A 168 -13.49 -14.49 -11.17
CA ASP A 168 -13.67 -15.00 -12.53
C ASP A 168 -12.83 -14.22 -13.54
N ALA A 169 -11.69 -13.69 -13.11
CA ALA A 169 -10.80 -12.91 -13.96
C ALA A 169 -10.37 -13.70 -15.19
N LYS A 170 -10.63 -13.14 -16.38
CA LYS A 170 -10.19 -13.70 -17.65
C LYS A 170 -8.71 -13.45 -17.91
N GLN A 171 -8.21 -12.32 -17.43
CA GLN A 171 -6.78 -11.99 -17.40
C GLN A 171 -6.39 -11.77 -15.95
N LYS A 172 -5.51 -12.63 -15.43
CA LYS A 172 -5.05 -12.56 -14.03
C LYS A 172 -3.79 -11.73 -13.84
N ASN A 173 -3.11 -11.43 -14.96
CA ASN A 173 -1.88 -10.65 -14.92
C ASN A 173 -2.20 -9.19 -15.19
N PHE A 174 -1.77 -8.29 -14.30
CA PHE A 174 -1.90 -6.86 -14.52
C PHE A 174 -0.53 -6.19 -14.44
N VAL A 175 -0.32 -5.22 -15.32
CA VAL A 175 0.97 -4.58 -15.53
C VAL A 175 1.00 -3.22 -14.84
N THR A 176 1.96 -3.03 -13.96
CA THR A 176 2.11 -1.79 -13.20
C THR A 176 3.47 -1.14 -13.43
N GLN A 177 3.50 0.17 -13.34
CA GLN A 177 4.73 0.94 -13.37
C GLN A 177 5.58 0.68 -12.12
N HIS A 178 4.95 0.35 -10.99
CA HIS A 178 5.62 0.16 -9.71
C HIS A 178 5.02 -1.03 -8.97
N ALA A 179 5.86 -1.78 -8.25
CA ALA A 179 5.47 -3.07 -7.65
C ALA A 179 4.83 -2.93 -6.26
N ALA A 180 3.86 -2.04 -6.11
CA ALA A 180 3.22 -1.80 -4.81
C ALA A 180 2.06 -2.76 -4.49
N PHE A 181 1.59 -3.56 -5.45
CA PHE A 181 0.31 -4.27 -5.34
C PHE A 181 0.44 -5.79 -5.20
N ARG A 182 1.57 -6.27 -4.67
CA ARG A 182 1.83 -7.72 -4.57
C ARG A 182 0.92 -8.42 -3.57
N TYR A 183 0.64 -7.79 -2.41
CA TYR A 183 -0.28 -8.38 -1.42
C TYR A 183 -1.70 -8.45 -1.96
N LEU A 184 -2.15 -7.39 -2.64
CA LEU A 184 -3.44 -7.40 -3.30
C LEU A 184 -3.52 -8.53 -4.34
N ALA A 185 -2.51 -8.64 -5.18
CA ALA A 185 -2.46 -9.69 -6.19
C ALA A 185 -2.52 -11.09 -5.56
N LEU A 186 -1.69 -11.33 -4.56
CA LEU A 186 -1.63 -12.61 -3.87
C LEU A 186 -2.98 -12.99 -3.25
N ASP A 187 -3.59 -12.06 -2.54
CA ASP A 187 -4.80 -12.35 -1.76
C ASP A 187 -6.06 -12.52 -2.63
N TYR A 188 -6.05 -12.00 -3.85
CA TYR A 188 -7.21 -12.05 -4.75
C TYR A 188 -6.96 -12.83 -6.04
N GLY A 189 -5.93 -13.68 -6.04
CA GLY A 189 -5.67 -14.61 -7.14
C GLY A 189 -5.18 -13.96 -8.43
N LEU A 190 -4.55 -12.81 -8.33
CA LEU A 190 -3.96 -12.09 -9.46
C LEU A 190 -2.44 -12.16 -9.43
N ASN A 191 -1.83 -11.69 -10.50
CA ASN A 191 -0.39 -11.64 -10.68
C ASN A 191 0.02 -10.24 -11.10
N GLN A 192 0.82 -9.56 -10.31
CA GLN A 192 1.36 -8.26 -10.67
C GLN A 192 2.64 -8.43 -11.48
N VAL A 193 2.69 -7.78 -12.62
CA VAL A 193 3.91 -7.71 -13.45
C VAL A 193 4.35 -6.25 -13.47
N ALA A 194 5.48 -5.95 -12.84
CA ALA A 194 6.01 -4.59 -12.81
C ALA A 194 6.92 -4.35 -14.01
N ILE A 195 6.83 -3.16 -14.58
CA ILE A 195 7.75 -2.69 -15.62
C ILE A 195 8.55 -1.52 -15.07
N SER A 196 9.78 -1.37 -15.52
CA SER A 196 10.68 -0.30 -15.08
C SER A 196 10.94 0.70 -16.21
N GLY A 197 11.59 1.80 -15.88
CA GLY A 197 12.04 2.78 -16.87
C GLY A 197 10.94 3.56 -17.55
N ILE A 198 9.78 3.70 -16.91
CA ILE A 198 8.67 4.50 -17.42
C ILE A 198 8.16 5.40 -16.29
N SER A 199 7.92 6.66 -16.60
CA SER A 199 7.43 7.68 -15.68
C SER A 199 6.10 8.23 -16.17
N PRO A 200 5.16 8.60 -15.28
CA PRO A 200 3.89 9.21 -15.70
C PRO A 200 4.08 10.61 -16.28
N ASP A 201 5.18 11.29 -15.95
CA ASP A 201 5.39 12.71 -16.28
C ASP A 201 6.10 12.96 -17.59
N SER A 202 6.75 11.95 -18.15
CA SER A 202 7.60 12.14 -19.32
C SER A 202 7.58 10.93 -20.25
N GLU A 203 7.84 11.18 -21.53
CA GLU A 203 7.98 10.09 -22.49
C GLU A 203 9.32 9.38 -22.29
N PRO A 204 9.34 8.02 -22.44
CA PRO A 204 10.59 7.28 -22.39
C PRO A 204 11.48 7.63 -23.57
N SER A 205 12.77 7.27 -23.49
CA SER A 205 13.67 7.39 -24.63
C SER A 205 13.13 6.62 -25.84
N ALA A 206 13.58 6.97 -27.03
CA ALA A 206 13.17 6.27 -28.25
C ALA A 206 13.51 4.77 -28.19
N ALA A 207 14.67 4.42 -27.61
CA ALA A 207 15.07 3.03 -27.43
C ALA A 207 14.16 2.29 -26.46
N ARG A 208 13.84 2.91 -25.33
CA ARG A 208 12.94 2.30 -24.33
C ARG A 208 11.51 2.18 -24.86
N LEU A 209 11.04 3.16 -25.60
CA LEU A 209 9.72 3.11 -26.23
C LEU A 209 9.60 1.92 -27.19
N ARG A 210 10.64 1.64 -27.97
CA ARG A 210 10.66 0.48 -28.87
C ARG A 210 10.61 -0.83 -28.09
N GLU A 211 11.44 -1.00 -27.07
CA GLU A 211 11.45 -2.19 -26.21
C GLU A 211 10.10 -2.39 -25.55
N LEU A 212 9.52 -1.32 -25.00
CA LEU A 212 8.23 -1.35 -24.33
C LEU A 212 7.12 -1.72 -25.32
N THR A 213 7.10 -1.13 -26.50
CA THR A 213 6.14 -1.42 -27.55
C THR A 213 6.18 -2.88 -27.98
N GLU A 214 7.39 -3.43 -28.18
CA GLU A 214 7.58 -4.85 -28.50
C GLU A 214 7.07 -5.76 -27.37
N TYR A 215 7.42 -5.41 -26.14
CA TYR A 215 6.95 -6.15 -24.96
C TYR A 215 5.44 -6.16 -24.83
N ILE A 216 4.81 -4.99 -24.98
CA ILE A 216 3.34 -4.83 -24.91
C ILE A 216 2.66 -5.69 -26.00
N LYS A 217 3.15 -5.61 -27.22
CA LYS A 217 2.57 -6.36 -28.35
C LYS A 217 2.76 -7.86 -28.20
N LYS A 218 3.95 -8.30 -27.79
CA LYS A 218 4.27 -9.72 -27.58
C LYS A 218 3.37 -10.36 -26.54
N ASN A 219 3.08 -9.65 -25.46
CA ASN A 219 2.28 -10.17 -24.36
C ASN A 219 0.80 -9.78 -24.45
N GLU A 220 0.40 -9.07 -25.51
CA GLU A 220 -0.98 -8.60 -25.71
C GLU A 220 -1.51 -7.81 -24.52
N ILE A 221 -0.66 -6.93 -23.96
CA ILE A 221 -1.02 -6.09 -22.84
C ILE A 221 -2.00 -5.01 -23.30
N LYS A 222 -3.13 -4.87 -22.60
CA LYS A 222 -4.19 -3.93 -22.95
C LYS A 222 -4.19 -2.69 -22.05
N VAL A 223 -3.71 -2.82 -20.81
CA VAL A 223 -3.74 -1.75 -19.81
C VAL A 223 -2.43 -1.76 -19.04
N ILE A 224 -1.88 -0.57 -18.82
CA ILE A 224 -0.75 -0.36 -17.89
C ILE A 224 -1.21 0.60 -16.81
N TYR A 225 -0.94 0.23 -15.55
CA TYR A 225 -1.35 1.00 -14.39
C TYR A 225 -0.21 1.84 -13.85
N PHE A 226 -0.49 3.12 -13.63
CA PHE A 226 0.36 4.07 -12.94
C PHE A 226 -0.25 4.41 -11.58
N GLU A 227 0.56 4.89 -10.66
CA GLU A 227 0.08 5.31 -9.33
C GLU A 227 -0.65 6.66 -9.35
N GLU A 228 -0.42 7.44 -10.38
CA GLU A 228 -1.09 8.72 -10.63
C GLU A 228 -1.39 8.87 -12.13
N ASN A 229 -2.16 9.90 -12.49
CA ASN A 229 -2.48 10.15 -13.87
C ASN A 229 -1.21 10.41 -14.69
N ALA A 230 -1.04 9.65 -15.76
CA ALA A 230 0.03 9.89 -16.72
C ALA A 230 -0.26 11.14 -17.55
N SER A 231 0.78 11.76 -18.09
CA SER A 231 0.63 12.89 -18.99
C SER A 231 -0.19 12.49 -20.24
N LYS A 232 -0.94 13.44 -20.78
CA LYS A 232 -1.71 13.20 -22.01
C LYS A 232 -0.80 12.82 -23.19
N SER A 233 0.39 13.37 -23.23
CA SER A 233 1.39 13.05 -24.24
C SER A 233 1.83 11.60 -24.16
N LEU A 234 2.17 11.11 -22.98
CA LEU A 234 2.55 9.71 -22.77
C LEU A 234 1.42 8.76 -23.13
N ALA A 235 0.21 9.06 -22.66
CA ALA A 235 -0.97 8.23 -22.93
C ALA A 235 -1.24 8.14 -24.45
N LYS A 236 -1.15 9.26 -25.16
CA LYS A 236 -1.32 9.30 -26.61
C LYS A 236 -0.24 8.51 -27.35
N THR A 237 1.01 8.66 -26.93
CA THR A 237 2.13 7.94 -27.54
C THR A 237 1.96 6.44 -27.39
N LEU A 238 1.69 5.95 -26.18
CA LEU A 238 1.52 4.52 -25.96
C LEU A 238 0.27 3.94 -26.60
N SER A 239 -0.82 4.71 -26.64
CA SER A 239 -2.02 4.31 -27.35
C SER A 239 -1.76 4.18 -28.87
N SER A 240 -1.06 5.14 -29.46
CA SER A 240 -0.76 5.16 -30.90
C SER A 240 0.27 4.07 -31.28
N GLU A 241 1.34 3.93 -30.51
CA GLU A 241 2.45 3.06 -30.84
C GLU A 241 2.19 1.60 -30.45
N ALA A 242 1.55 1.37 -29.32
CA ALA A 242 1.39 0.03 -28.75
C ALA A 242 -0.06 -0.42 -28.55
N GLY A 243 -1.03 0.45 -28.75
CA GLY A 243 -2.46 0.13 -28.58
C GLY A 243 -2.85 -0.13 -27.13
N VAL A 244 -2.14 0.45 -26.16
CA VAL A 244 -2.37 0.23 -24.74
C VAL A 244 -3.04 1.43 -24.11
N GLU A 245 -3.97 1.18 -23.16
CA GLU A 245 -4.60 2.18 -22.34
C GLU A 245 -3.80 2.36 -21.04
N LEU A 246 -3.70 3.59 -20.54
CA LEU A 246 -3.12 3.87 -19.23
C LEU A 246 -4.23 4.11 -18.22
N ALA A 247 -4.11 3.51 -17.06
CA ALA A 247 -5.08 3.64 -15.98
C ALA A 247 -4.35 3.91 -14.65
N VAL A 248 -5.10 4.20 -13.60
CA VAL A 248 -4.53 4.52 -12.28
C VAL A 248 -4.89 3.43 -11.29
N LEU A 249 -3.87 2.95 -10.56
CA LEU A 249 -4.04 2.25 -9.30
C LEU A 249 -3.40 3.11 -8.22
N ASN A 250 -4.22 3.66 -7.35
CA ASN A 250 -3.76 4.58 -6.31
C ASN A 250 -3.21 3.77 -5.13
N PRO A 251 -1.93 3.92 -4.78
CA PRO A 251 -1.34 3.17 -3.67
C PRO A 251 -1.73 3.71 -2.29
N LEU A 252 -2.56 4.76 -2.23
CA LEU A 252 -3.06 5.32 -0.97
C LEU A 252 -1.96 5.74 0.01
N GLU A 253 -0.81 6.13 -0.49
CA GLU A 253 0.26 6.66 0.36
C GLU A 253 -0.05 8.05 0.88
N SER A 254 -0.90 8.81 0.16
CA SER A 254 -1.40 10.11 0.57
C SER A 254 -2.73 10.42 -0.10
N LEU A 255 -3.53 11.26 0.55
CA LEU A 255 -4.66 11.95 -0.06
C LEU A 255 -4.50 13.44 0.19
N THR A 256 -4.91 14.25 -0.77
CA THR A 256 -4.90 15.70 -0.60
C THR A 256 -6.00 16.13 0.37
N ASP A 257 -5.86 17.32 0.96
CA ASP A 257 -6.90 17.90 1.80
C ASP A 257 -8.21 18.02 1.02
N GLN A 258 -8.14 18.36 -0.27
CA GLN A 258 -9.32 18.48 -1.11
C GLN A 258 -10.00 17.13 -1.33
N GLU A 259 -9.23 16.09 -1.59
CA GLU A 259 -9.78 14.73 -1.75
C GLU A 259 -10.49 14.27 -0.47
N MET A 260 -9.87 14.53 0.70
CA MET A 260 -10.49 14.20 2.00
C MET A 260 -11.76 15.00 2.24
N LYS A 261 -11.79 16.29 1.90
CA LYS A 261 -13.00 17.13 1.99
C LYS A 261 -14.11 16.65 1.06
N ASP A 262 -13.74 16.09 -0.10
CA ASP A 262 -14.69 15.53 -1.06
C ASP A 262 -15.21 14.14 -0.63
N GLY A 263 -14.81 13.66 0.53
CA GLY A 263 -15.26 12.39 1.09
C GLY A 263 -14.43 11.19 0.69
N GLU A 264 -13.30 11.40 0.02
CA GLU A 264 -12.40 10.30 -0.31
C GLU A 264 -11.71 9.75 0.95
N ASP A 265 -11.64 8.43 1.03
CA ASP A 265 -10.98 7.72 2.13
C ASP A 265 -10.41 6.39 1.60
N TYR A 266 -9.89 5.58 2.50
CA TYR A 266 -9.34 4.28 2.14
C TYR A 266 -10.37 3.43 1.36
N VAL A 267 -11.57 3.30 1.88
CA VAL A 267 -12.60 2.44 1.27
C VAL A 267 -13.01 2.96 -0.11
N SER A 268 -13.25 4.27 -0.25
CA SER A 268 -13.68 4.84 -1.52
C SER A 268 -12.61 4.70 -2.61
N VAL A 269 -11.36 4.95 -2.26
CA VAL A 269 -10.24 4.81 -3.22
C VAL A 269 -10.01 3.35 -3.58
N MET A 270 -10.11 2.43 -2.63
CA MET A 270 -9.97 1.00 -2.92
C MET A 270 -11.12 0.48 -3.81
N LYS A 271 -12.31 1.05 -3.72
CA LYS A 271 -13.41 0.75 -4.66
C LYS A 271 -13.07 1.22 -6.08
N GLU A 272 -12.48 2.39 -6.20
CA GLU A 272 -12.00 2.90 -7.50
C GLU A 272 -10.87 2.02 -8.06
N ASN A 273 -9.97 1.56 -7.21
CA ASN A 273 -8.92 0.62 -7.60
C ASN A 273 -9.49 -0.69 -8.16
N LEU A 274 -10.55 -1.21 -7.53
CA LEU A 274 -11.20 -2.42 -8.03
C LEU A 274 -11.77 -2.21 -9.44
N LYS A 275 -12.47 -1.09 -9.67
CA LYS A 275 -12.97 -0.74 -11.00
C LYS A 275 -11.85 -0.64 -12.03
N ALA A 276 -10.72 -0.05 -11.64
CA ALA A 276 -9.56 0.05 -12.51
C ALA A 276 -8.99 -1.34 -12.85
N LEU A 277 -8.87 -2.23 -11.88
CA LEU A 277 -8.40 -3.60 -12.10
C LEU A 277 -9.33 -4.38 -13.05
N GLU A 278 -10.62 -4.15 -12.97
CA GLU A 278 -11.60 -4.81 -13.83
C GLU A 278 -11.43 -4.47 -15.32
N LYS A 279 -10.77 -3.37 -15.63
CA LYS A 279 -10.38 -3.07 -17.02
C LYS A 279 -9.46 -4.15 -17.60
N THR A 280 -8.61 -4.74 -16.78
CA THR A 280 -7.74 -5.85 -17.17
C THR A 280 -8.47 -7.20 -17.04
N THR A 281 -9.06 -7.45 -15.88
CA THR A 281 -9.57 -8.77 -15.52
C THR A 281 -10.81 -9.19 -16.32
N SER A 282 -11.55 -8.22 -16.86
CA SER A 282 -12.72 -8.49 -17.72
C SER A 282 -12.36 -8.86 -19.15
N GLN A 283 -11.12 -8.65 -19.58
CA GLN A 283 -10.66 -8.91 -20.93
C GLN A 283 -9.85 -10.21 -21.00
N ALA A 284 -10.13 -11.03 -22.01
CA ALA A 284 -9.30 -12.19 -22.25
C ALA A 284 -7.93 -11.76 -22.79
N GLY A 285 -6.91 -12.52 -22.45
CA GLY A 285 -5.56 -12.29 -22.93
C GLY A 285 -4.69 -13.49 -22.62
N LYS A 286 -3.50 -13.52 -23.19
CA LYS A 286 -2.55 -14.57 -22.84
C LYS A 286 -1.79 -14.20 -21.55
N ASP A 287 -1.10 -15.20 -21.02
CA ASP A 287 -0.26 -15.01 -19.85
C ASP A 287 0.84 -13.98 -20.14
N ILE A 288 1.00 -13.02 -19.23
CA ILE A 288 1.97 -11.94 -19.38
C ILE A 288 3.25 -12.33 -18.66
N GLN A 289 4.35 -12.44 -19.40
CA GLN A 289 5.64 -12.78 -18.83
C GLN A 289 6.35 -11.51 -18.34
N PRO A 290 7.12 -11.59 -17.25
CA PRO A 290 7.97 -10.47 -16.85
C PRO A 290 8.95 -10.09 -17.95
N GLU A 291 9.28 -8.81 -18.04
CA GLU A 291 10.29 -8.31 -18.97
C GLU A 291 11.66 -8.91 -18.70
N HIS A 292 11.98 -9.15 -17.41
CA HIS A 292 13.24 -9.72 -16.93
C HIS A 292 12.94 -10.99 -16.13
N GLU A 293 12.99 -12.15 -16.78
CA GLU A 293 12.51 -13.43 -16.24
C GLU A 293 13.25 -13.93 -14.98
N GLU A 294 14.56 -13.69 -14.87
CA GLU A 294 15.39 -14.33 -13.85
C GLU A 294 15.10 -13.82 -12.43
N GLU A 295 14.86 -12.52 -12.27
CA GLU A 295 14.63 -11.89 -10.98
C GLU A 295 13.29 -12.31 -10.36
N THR A 296 12.24 -12.37 -11.16
CA THR A 296 10.91 -12.71 -10.71
C THR A 296 10.80 -14.16 -10.25
N LYS A 297 11.43 -15.09 -10.94
CA LYS A 297 11.46 -16.51 -10.56
C LYS A 297 12.16 -16.75 -9.24
N THR A 298 13.26 -16.06 -8.98
CA THR A 298 14.02 -16.20 -7.72
C THR A 298 13.22 -15.66 -6.54
N VAL A 299 12.57 -14.51 -6.70
CA VAL A 299 11.74 -13.90 -5.65
C VAL A 299 10.51 -14.76 -5.38
N GLN A 300 9.82 -15.25 -6.40
CA GLN A 300 8.66 -16.12 -6.24
C GLN A 300 9.02 -17.43 -5.55
N LYS A 301 10.15 -18.03 -5.92
CA LYS A 301 10.63 -19.27 -5.31
C LYS A 301 10.94 -19.07 -3.83
N GLY A 302 11.68 -18.02 -3.47
CA GLY A 302 11.96 -17.70 -2.07
C GLY A 302 10.71 -17.43 -1.27
N TYR A 303 9.72 -16.75 -1.86
CA TYR A 303 8.43 -16.48 -1.25
C TYR A 303 7.67 -17.77 -0.94
N PHE A 304 7.55 -18.70 -1.88
CA PHE A 304 6.85 -19.95 -1.67
C PHE A 304 7.53 -20.84 -0.63
N GLU A 305 8.85 -20.88 -0.61
CA GLU A 305 9.60 -21.66 0.39
C GLU A 305 9.38 -21.12 1.82
N ASP A 306 9.45 -19.80 2.01
CA ASP A 306 9.26 -19.16 3.31
C ASP A 306 7.80 -19.21 3.79
N ASN A 307 6.84 -19.12 2.90
CA ASN A 307 5.42 -19.05 3.26
C ASN A 307 4.76 -20.40 3.50
N GLN A 308 5.34 -21.51 3.06
CA GLN A 308 4.81 -22.82 3.40
C GLN A 308 4.78 -23.09 4.92
N VAL A 309 5.67 -22.44 5.66
CA VAL A 309 5.74 -22.58 7.13
C VAL A 309 4.90 -21.48 7.82
N LYS A 310 4.74 -20.31 7.19
CA LYS A 310 4.15 -19.13 7.82
C LYS A 310 2.66 -18.92 7.50
N ASP A 311 2.16 -19.46 6.39
CA ASP A 311 0.74 -19.34 5.99
C ASP A 311 -0.22 -19.99 7.00
N ARG A 312 0.24 -20.99 7.74
CA ARG A 312 -0.56 -21.62 8.80
C ARG A 312 -0.91 -20.65 9.94
N SER A 313 -0.08 -19.62 10.15
CA SER A 313 -0.35 -18.61 11.18
C SER A 313 -1.36 -17.57 10.72
N LEU A 314 -1.47 -17.31 9.41
CA LEU A 314 -2.45 -16.37 8.84
C LEU A 314 -3.85 -17.00 8.76
N GLU A 315 -3.97 -18.28 8.46
CA GLU A 315 -5.24 -19.01 8.45
C GLU A 315 -5.93 -18.99 9.80
N ASN A 316 -5.18 -18.97 10.89
CA ASN A 316 -5.70 -18.91 12.25
C ASN A 316 -6.22 -17.54 12.65
N TYR A 317 -5.99 -16.49 11.83
CA TYR A 317 -6.49 -15.14 12.07
C TYR A 317 -7.76 -14.83 11.27
N ALA A 318 -8.18 -15.71 10.41
CA ALA A 318 -9.45 -15.58 9.72
C ALA A 318 -10.61 -15.90 10.67
#